data_73d4515308efe42d001f96d29d9b3aac
#
_entry.id   73d4515308efe42d001f96d29d9b3aac
#
_cell.length_a   1.000
_cell.length_b   1.000
_cell.length_c   1.000
_cell.angle_alpha   90.00
_cell.angle_beta   90.00
_cell.angle_gamma   90.00
#
_symmetry.space_group_name_H-M   'P 1'
#
loop_
_entity.id
_entity.type
_entity.pdbx_description
1 polymer ?
#
loop_
_entity_poly.entity_id
_entity_poly.type
_entity_poly.pdbx_seq_one_letter_code
_entity_poly.pdbx_strand_id
1 'polypeptide(L)'
;MLDCYYVLPERPDLASLFCWQAINHSYYNELLGDLSRRCSDTDGVKKVCEDILSNKAKYDPILQQFIVKLPIKVFHYVASYMLKGYIMDRANIDRRYRASSYDTIKRYIPVIRDIIEKSYGEALRNISNPSIMNYKISLNIIDGAKSRQIIHSFALKLKELLIRKETEITFYEAETREAFQFTDQDKIYFILFGILYASRCNNFHGNVAARMNSINADKETFKMYTDIFLLEYTILAMHMNYLGQLSDEVLEKIKKNSDLMFL
;
A
#
# COMPACT_ATOMS: atom_id res chain seq x y z
N MET A 1 -6.95 -16.32 10.76
CA MET A 1 -5.58 -16.16 11.34
C MET A 1 -4.74 -17.42 11.25
N LEU A 2 -5.23 -18.59 11.68
CA LEU A 2 -4.45 -19.86 11.60
C LEU A 2 -3.99 -20.18 10.16
N ASP A 3 -4.84 -19.95 9.17
CA ASP A 3 -4.52 -20.22 7.76
C ASP A 3 -3.29 -19.43 7.25
N CYS A 4 -3.01 -18.26 7.84
CA CYS A 4 -1.81 -17.48 7.50
C CYS A 4 -0.53 -18.26 7.85
N TYR A 5 -0.51 -18.99 8.95
CA TYR A 5 0.66 -19.75 9.39
C TYR A 5 0.94 -20.96 8.51
N TYR A 6 -0.12 -21.62 7.99
CA TYR A 6 0.03 -22.81 7.16
C TYR A 6 0.64 -22.54 5.79
N VAL A 7 0.57 -21.32 5.32
CA VAL A 7 1.09 -20.93 4.00
C VAL A 7 2.43 -20.21 4.04
N LEU A 8 2.91 -19.87 5.23
CA LEU A 8 4.23 -19.26 5.43
C LEU A 8 5.31 -20.36 5.67
N PRO A 9 6.56 -20.13 5.24
CA PRO A 9 7.06 -18.94 4.52
C PRO A 9 6.88 -18.99 2.99
N GLU A 10 6.36 -20.10 2.44
CA GLU A 10 6.34 -20.38 0.99
C GLU A 10 5.43 -19.45 0.20
N ARG A 11 4.30 -19.06 0.79
CA ARG A 11 3.26 -18.27 0.13
C ARG A 11 2.83 -17.05 0.97
N PRO A 12 3.72 -16.04 1.13
CA PRO A 12 3.39 -14.82 1.87
C PRO A 12 2.25 -14.01 1.22
N ASP A 13 2.02 -14.17 -0.09
CA ASP A 13 0.89 -13.61 -0.81
C ASP A 13 -0.44 -14.17 -0.32
N LEU A 14 -0.53 -15.48 -0.08
CA LEU A 14 -1.73 -16.10 0.49
C LEU A 14 -1.90 -15.72 1.96
N ALA A 15 -0.82 -15.63 2.71
CA ALA A 15 -0.87 -15.17 4.10
C ALA A 15 -1.47 -13.75 4.20
N SER A 16 -1.04 -12.84 3.33
CA SER A 16 -1.63 -11.49 3.22
C SER A 16 -3.10 -11.55 2.84
N LEU A 17 -3.50 -12.40 1.91
CA LEU A 17 -4.92 -12.56 1.53
C LEU A 17 -5.80 -13.00 2.71
N PHE A 18 -5.36 -13.99 3.47
CA PHE A 18 -6.10 -14.47 4.65
C PHE A 18 -6.13 -13.42 5.77
N CYS A 19 -5.04 -12.67 5.94
CA CYS A 19 -5.00 -11.56 6.90
C CYS A 19 -5.99 -10.46 6.52
N TRP A 20 -6.05 -10.10 5.23
CA TRP A 20 -7.04 -9.13 4.74
C TRP A 20 -8.48 -9.60 4.97
N GLN A 21 -8.77 -10.88 4.76
CA GLN A 21 -10.10 -11.44 5.08
C GLN A 21 -10.43 -11.29 6.57
N ALA A 22 -9.44 -11.46 7.46
CA ALA A 22 -9.63 -11.24 8.89
C ALA A 22 -9.88 -9.76 9.22
N ILE A 23 -9.19 -8.81 8.53
CA ILE A 23 -9.49 -7.37 8.65
C ILE A 23 -10.92 -7.08 8.20
N ASN A 24 -11.33 -7.62 7.04
CA ASN A 24 -12.71 -7.45 6.57
C ASN A 24 -13.73 -7.97 7.59
N HIS A 25 -13.47 -9.13 8.17
CA HIS A 25 -14.36 -9.70 9.19
C HIS A 25 -14.41 -8.85 10.46
N SER A 26 -13.30 -8.24 10.86
CA SER A 26 -13.20 -7.47 12.12
C SER A 26 -14.10 -6.22 12.13
N TYR A 27 -14.26 -5.52 11.00
CA TYR A 27 -15.14 -4.35 10.93
C TYR A 27 -16.57 -4.68 10.48
N TYR A 28 -16.81 -5.87 9.93
CA TYR A 28 -18.10 -6.23 9.34
C TYR A 28 -19.24 -6.17 10.37
N ASN A 29 -19.01 -6.69 11.58
CA ASN A 29 -20.03 -6.69 12.63
C ASN A 29 -20.41 -5.27 13.10
N GLU A 30 -19.46 -4.34 13.09
CA GLU A 30 -19.73 -2.95 13.45
C GLU A 30 -20.55 -2.22 12.38
N LEU A 31 -20.29 -2.52 11.11
CA LEU A 31 -21.02 -1.95 9.99
C LEU A 31 -22.41 -2.56 9.79
N LEU A 32 -22.64 -3.80 10.25
CA LEU A 32 -23.96 -4.46 10.21
C LEU A 32 -24.99 -3.78 11.14
N GLY A 33 -24.56 -3.03 12.15
CA GLY A 33 -25.46 -2.28 13.03
C GLY A 33 -26.28 -1.22 12.28
N ASP A 34 -25.83 -0.79 11.08
CA ASP A 34 -26.53 0.11 10.18
C ASP A 34 -27.00 -0.64 8.92
N LEU A 35 -28.01 -1.49 9.09
CA LEU A 35 -28.62 -2.29 8.01
C LEU A 35 -29.21 -1.47 6.86
N SER A 36 -29.26 -0.15 6.97
CA SER A 36 -29.82 0.76 5.96
C SER A 36 -28.84 1.07 4.81
N ARG A 37 -27.54 0.76 4.94
CA ARG A 37 -26.52 1.03 3.94
C ARG A 37 -25.81 -0.22 3.47
N ARG A 38 -25.63 -0.34 2.15
CA ARG A 38 -24.65 -1.27 1.57
C ARG A 38 -23.24 -0.75 1.91
N CYS A 39 -22.59 -1.39 2.88
CA CYS A 39 -21.20 -1.08 3.21
C CYS A 39 -20.27 -1.62 2.14
N SER A 40 -19.41 -0.76 1.61
CA SER A 40 -18.32 -1.16 0.70
C SER A 40 -17.06 -1.52 1.48
N ASP A 41 -16.16 -2.30 0.87
CA ASP A 41 -14.80 -2.53 1.42
C ASP A 41 -14.11 -1.21 1.81
N THR A 42 -14.36 -0.14 1.07
CA THR A 42 -13.79 1.18 1.35
C THR A 42 -14.31 1.78 2.67
N ASP A 43 -15.59 1.58 2.98
CA ASP A 43 -16.17 2.09 4.24
C ASP A 43 -15.57 1.32 5.43
N GLY A 44 -15.38 0.01 5.29
CA GLY A 44 -14.70 -0.79 6.29
C GLY A 44 -13.25 -0.35 6.54
N VAL A 45 -12.50 -0.10 5.47
CA VAL A 45 -11.11 0.41 5.58
C VAL A 45 -11.07 1.77 6.27
N LYS A 46 -12.01 2.67 6.00
CA LYS A 46 -12.13 3.95 6.70
C LYS A 46 -12.41 3.76 8.19
N LYS A 47 -13.33 2.84 8.52
CA LYS A 47 -13.65 2.52 9.91
C LYS A 47 -12.41 2.04 10.67
N VAL A 48 -11.65 1.10 10.11
CA VAL A 48 -10.36 0.65 10.69
C VAL A 48 -9.40 1.83 10.89
N CYS A 49 -9.33 2.76 9.93
CA CYS A 49 -8.50 3.96 10.06
C CYS A 49 -8.93 4.84 11.25
N GLU A 50 -10.24 5.12 11.36
CA GLU A 50 -10.82 5.93 12.43
C GLU A 50 -10.57 5.31 13.82
N ASP A 51 -10.72 3.99 13.93
CA ASP A 51 -10.50 3.24 15.16
C ASP A 51 -9.03 3.26 15.60
N ILE A 52 -8.10 3.10 14.66
CA ILE A 52 -6.66 3.22 14.93
C ILE A 52 -6.31 4.65 15.35
N LEU A 53 -6.86 5.67 14.67
CA LEU A 53 -6.60 7.08 14.98
C LEU A 53 -7.19 7.50 16.33
N SER A 54 -8.32 6.94 16.74
CA SER A 54 -8.94 7.25 18.05
C SER A 54 -8.05 6.84 19.23
N ASN A 55 -7.15 5.84 19.03
CA ASN A 55 -6.17 5.39 20.00
C ASN A 55 -4.71 5.62 19.52
N LYS A 56 -4.50 6.71 18.79
CA LYS A 56 -3.21 7.05 18.18
C LYS A 56 -2.04 6.99 19.16
N ALA A 57 -2.20 7.52 20.37
CA ALA A 57 -1.15 7.54 21.38
C ALA A 57 -0.60 6.13 21.71
N LYS A 58 -1.46 5.12 21.63
CA LYS A 58 -1.13 3.72 21.86
C LYS A 58 -0.53 3.04 20.62
N TYR A 59 -1.12 3.29 19.44
CA TYR A 59 -0.82 2.52 18.24
C TYR A 59 0.30 3.13 17.37
N ASP A 60 0.48 4.46 17.36
CA ASP A 60 1.50 5.11 16.53
C ASP A 60 2.94 4.64 16.85
N PRO A 61 3.36 4.43 18.13
CA PRO A 61 4.67 3.89 18.43
C PRO A 61 4.91 2.49 17.89
N ILE A 62 3.88 1.63 17.91
CA ILE A 62 3.95 0.27 17.38
C ILE A 62 4.10 0.33 15.86
N LEU A 63 3.21 1.08 15.21
CA LEU A 63 3.18 1.23 13.77
C LEU A 63 4.49 1.84 13.24
N GLN A 64 5.02 2.86 13.92
CA GLN A 64 6.27 3.51 13.55
C GLN A 64 7.45 2.54 13.57
N GLN A 65 7.51 1.64 14.54
CA GLN A 65 8.56 0.62 14.63
C GLN A 65 8.57 -0.32 13.40
N PHE A 66 7.39 -0.68 12.89
CA PHE A 66 7.29 -1.47 11.65
C PHE A 66 7.62 -0.66 10.40
N ILE A 67 7.08 0.56 10.29
CA ILE A 67 7.26 1.42 9.11
C ILE A 67 8.73 1.74 8.85
N VAL A 68 9.49 2.06 9.88
CA VAL A 68 10.92 2.39 9.75
C VAL A 68 11.71 1.23 9.15
N LYS A 69 11.34 -0.01 9.46
CA LYS A 69 11.99 -1.23 9.00
C LYS A 69 11.56 -1.68 7.60
N LEU A 70 10.45 -1.17 7.06
CA LEU A 70 10.00 -1.55 5.73
C LEU A 70 11.09 -1.30 4.68
N PRO A 71 11.45 -2.31 3.88
CA PRO A 71 12.47 -2.18 2.86
C PRO A 71 11.99 -1.27 1.72
N ILE A 72 12.93 -0.61 1.06
CA ILE A 72 12.64 0.27 -0.07
C ILE A 72 11.89 -0.47 -1.21
N LYS A 73 12.04 -1.78 -1.31
CA LYS A 73 11.39 -2.60 -2.33
C LYS A 73 9.86 -2.59 -2.21
N VAL A 74 9.30 -2.48 -0.99
CA VAL A 74 7.86 -2.26 -0.78
C VAL A 74 7.42 -0.96 -1.43
N PHE A 75 8.18 0.11 -1.23
CA PHE A 75 7.86 1.42 -1.81
C PHE A 75 8.07 1.48 -3.33
N HIS A 76 9.05 0.75 -3.89
CA HIS A 76 9.19 0.57 -5.33
C HIS A 76 7.95 -0.11 -5.94
N TYR A 77 7.46 -1.15 -5.28
CA TYR A 77 6.25 -1.84 -5.70
C TYR A 77 5.05 -0.88 -5.71
N VAL A 78 4.84 -0.16 -4.62
CA VAL A 78 3.74 0.82 -4.46
C VAL A 78 3.86 1.96 -5.47
N ALA A 79 5.05 2.57 -5.59
CA ALA A 79 5.33 3.64 -6.54
C ALA A 79 5.04 3.24 -7.99
N SER A 80 5.52 2.05 -8.41
CA SER A 80 5.29 1.54 -9.76
C SER A 80 3.80 1.36 -10.08
N TYR A 81 3.03 0.94 -9.09
CA TYR A 81 1.59 0.77 -9.20
C TYR A 81 0.83 2.08 -9.36
N MET A 82 1.15 3.04 -8.50
CA MET A 82 0.52 4.36 -8.52
C MET A 82 0.81 5.09 -9.83
N LEU A 83 2.08 5.08 -10.26
CA LEU A 83 2.49 5.73 -11.50
C LEU A 83 1.88 5.05 -12.74
N LYS A 84 1.82 3.71 -12.76
CA LYS A 84 1.11 2.99 -13.82
C LYS A 84 -0.38 3.38 -13.85
N GLY A 85 -1.03 3.43 -12.70
CA GLY A 85 -2.43 3.82 -12.59
C GLY A 85 -2.68 5.24 -13.09
N TYR A 86 -1.79 6.18 -12.76
CA TYR A 86 -1.82 7.56 -13.27
C TYR A 86 -1.73 7.62 -14.79
N ILE A 87 -0.75 6.94 -15.40
CA ILE A 87 -0.58 6.94 -16.86
C ILE A 87 -1.83 6.38 -17.54
N MET A 88 -2.41 5.31 -17.01
CA MET A 88 -3.63 4.71 -17.53
C MET A 88 -4.84 5.63 -17.41
N ASP A 89 -4.96 6.39 -16.31
CA ASP A 89 -6.02 7.38 -16.13
C ASP A 89 -5.89 8.51 -17.14
N ARG A 90 -4.69 9.05 -17.33
CA ARG A 90 -4.40 10.12 -18.30
C ARG A 90 -4.56 9.69 -19.76
N ALA A 91 -4.30 8.43 -20.06
CA ALA A 91 -4.51 7.85 -21.39
C ALA A 91 -5.98 7.45 -21.66
N ASN A 92 -6.91 7.76 -20.76
CA ASN A 92 -8.33 7.39 -20.84
C ASN A 92 -8.57 5.89 -21.08
N ILE A 93 -7.68 5.05 -20.56
CA ILE A 93 -7.84 3.60 -20.65
C ILE A 93 -9.07 3.17 -19.83
N ASP A 94 -9.89 2.27 -20.40
CA ASP A 94 -11.10 1.76 -19.77
C ASP A 94 -10.83 1.28 -18.34
N ARG A 95 -11.72 1.62 -17.41
CA ARG A 95 -11.61 1.27 -15.99
C ARG A 95 -11.41 -0.22 -15.73
N ARG A 96 -11.94 -1.10 -16.61
CA ARG A 96 -11.74 -2.55 -16.51
C ARG A 96 -10.28 -2.98 -16.56
N TYR A 97 -9.41 -2.15 -17.12
CA TYR A 97 -7.97 -2.38 -17.24
C TYR A 97 -7.13 -1.53 -16.27
N ARG A 98 -7.76 -0.62 -15.51
CA ARG A 98 -7.03 0.27 -14.61
C ARG A 98 -6.60 -0.44 -13.33
N ALA A 99 -5.43 -0.08 -12.83
CA ALA A 99 -5.03 -0.44 -11.49
C ALA A 99 -5.87 0.36 -10.47
N SER A 100 -6.61 -0.32 -9.62
CA SER A 100 -7.50 0.29 -8.62
C SER A 100 -6.79 1.22 -7.63
N SER A 101 -5.48 1.03 -7.43
CA SER A 101 -4.68 1.77 -6.45
C SER A 101 -4.63 3.28 -6.70
N TYR A 102 -4.50 3.75 -7.95
CA TYR A 102 -4.43 5.18 -8.23
C TYR A 102 -5.79 5.88 -8.02
N ASP A 103 -6.89 5.28 -8.44
CA ASP A 103 -8.24 5.84 -8.21
C ASP A 103 -8.53 6.04 -6.72
N THR A 104 -8.09 5.11 -5.88
CA THR A 104 -8.23 5.19 -4.43
C THR A 104 -7.34 6.29 -3.84
N ILE A 105 -6.07 6.36 -4.25
CA ILE A 105 -5.13 7.39 -3.81
C ILE A 105 -5.62 8.78 -4.23
N LYS A 106 -6.03 8.94 -5.49
CA LYS A 106 -6.58 10.19 -6.02
C LYS A 106 -7.74 10.73 -5.17
N ARG A 107 -8.56 9.83 -4.63
CA ARG A 107 -9.75 10.17 -3.83
C ARG A 107 -9.44 10.45 -2.37
N TYR A 108 -8.54 9.68 -1.76
CA TYR A 108 -8.39 9.65 -0.31
C TYR A 108 -7.08 10.23 0.21
N ILE A 109 -6.06 10.40 -0.64
CA ILE A 109 -4.76 10.93 -0.24
C ILE A 109 -4.32 12.03 -1.22
N PRO A 110 -4.92 13.23 -1.11
CA PRO A 110 -4.64 14.34 -2.02
C PRO A 110 -3.16 14.68 -2.15
N VAL A 111 -2.41 14.59 -1.06
CA VAL A 111 -0.97 14.87 -1.03
C VAL A 111 -0.20 13.97 -2.02
N ILE A 112 -0.46 12.66 -2.01
CA ILE A 112 0.21 11.75 -2.97
C ILE A 112 -0.27 12.00 -4.40
N ARG A 113 -1.57 12.25 -4.59
CA ARG A 113 -2.11 12.64 -5.90
C ARG A 113 -1.34 13.84 -6.46
N ASP A 114 -1.20 14.89 -5.68
CA ASP A 114 -0.55 16.14 -6.12
C ASP A 114 0.93 15.92 -6.46
N ILE A 115 1.65 15.12 -5.68
CA ILE A 115 3.03 14.72 -5.98
C ILE A 115 3.11 13.97 -7.33
N ILE A 116 2.20 13.03 -7.57
CA ILE A 116 2.16 12.27 -8.82
C ILE A 116 1.84 13.19 -9.98
N GLU A 117 0.79 13.99 -9.87
CA GLU A 117 0.31 14.86 -10.96
C GLU A 117 1.29 15.98 -11.31
N LYS A 118 1.97 16.56 -10.32
CA LYS A 118 2.89 17.68 -10.53
C LYS A 118 4.33 17.25 -10.87
N SER A 119 4.72 16.00 -10.60
CA SER A 119 6.12 15.57 -10.74
C SER A 119 6.27 14.18 -11.37
N TYR A 120 6.29 13.13 -10.57
CA TYR A 120 6.71 11.78 -10.98
C TYR A 120 5.80 11.14 -12.03
N GLY A 121 4.51 11.44 -11.98
CA GLY A 121 3.53 10.92 -12.94
C GLY A 121 3.77 11.51 -14.34
N GLU A 122 3.91 12.81 -14.44
CA GLU A 122 4.22 13.50 -15.72
C GLU A 122 5.60 13.08 -16.24
N ALA A 123 6.61 13.01 -15.37
CA ALA A 123 7.94 12.55 -15.75
C ALA A 123 7.93 11.14 -16.39
N LEU A 124 7.16 10.21 -15.81
CA LEU A 124 7.04 8.86 -16.35
C LEU A 124 6.14 8.83 -17.60
N ARG A 125 5.09 9.63 -17.65
CA ARG A 125 4.19 9.75 -18.81
C ARG A 125 4.95 10.19 -20.04
N ASN A 126 5.87 11.17 -19.93
CA ASN A 126 6.65 11.70 -21.05
C ASN A 126 7.58 10.67 -21.70
N ILE A 127 7.87 9.55 -21.05
CA ILE A 127 8.65 8.44 -21.58
C ILE A 127 7.82 7.17 -21.79
N SER A 128 6.49 7.29 -21.80
CA SER A 128 5.56 6.16 -21.90
C SER A 128 4.65 6.34 -23.09
N ASN A 129 4.32 5.24 -23.78
CA ASN A 129 3.32 5.20 -24.83
C ASN A 129 2.33 4.04 -24.55
N PRO A 130 1.33 4.26 -23.66
CA PRO A 130 0.46 3.19 -23.20
C PRO A 130 -0.43 2.66 -24.34
N SER A 131 -0.54 1.34 -24.44
CA SER A 131 -1.39 0.67 -25.41
C SER A 131 -2.07 -0.57 -24.80
N ILE A 132 -3.18 -0.98 -25.40
CA ILE A 132 -3.87 -2.23 -25.08
C ILE A 132 -3.66 -3.18 -26.26
N MET A 133 -3.00 -4.31 -26.00
CA MET A 133 -2.84 -5.39 -26.98
C MET A 133 -3.24 -6.72 -26.33
N ASN A 134 -4.12 -7.48 -26.99
CA ASN A 134 -4.58 -8.78 -26.50
C ASN A 134 -5.08 -8.75 -25.05
N TYR A 135 -5.90 -7.76 -24.71
CA TYR A 135 -6.41 -7.53 -23.34
C TYR A 135 -5.35 -7.27 -22.28
N LYS A 136 -4.09 -7.04 -22.67
CA LYS A 136 -3.01 -6.68 -21.77
C LYS A 136 -2.61 -5.21 -22.00
N ILE A 137 -2.32 -4.52 -20.89
CA ILE A 137 -1.81 -3.16 -20.94
C ILE A 137 -0.30 -3.19 -20.92
N SER A 138 0.29 -2.54 -21.92
CA SER A 138 1.71 -2.20 -21.94
C SER A 138 1.88 -0.70 -21.82
N LEU A 139 2.81 -0.25 -20.99
CA LEU A 139 3.18 1.17 -20.91
C LEU A 139 4.16 1.57 -22.02
N ASN A 140 4.77 0.60 -22.72
CA ASN A 140 5.74 0.81 -23.79
C ASN A 140 6.77 1.89 -23.42
N ILE A 141 7.49 1.67 -22.31
CA ILE A 141 8.48 2.60 -21.80
C ILE A 141 9.63 2.76 -22.81
N ILE A 142 9.86 4.00 -23.24
CA ILE A 142 10.89 4.33 -24.24
C ILE A 142 12.27 4.34 -23.61
N ASP A 143 12.40 4.80 -22.36
CA ASP A 143 13.66 4.83 -21.60
C ASP A 143 13.50 4.06 -20.28
N GLY A 144 13.95 2.81 -20.29
CA GLY A 144 13.86 1.93 -19.12
C GLY A 144 14.79 2.34 -17.96
N ALA A 145 15.92 3.01 -18.23
CA ALA A 145 16.83 3.48 -17.19
C ALA A 145 16.22 4.67 -16.46
N LYS A 146 15.70 5.64 -17.19
CA LYS A 146 15.00 6.81 -16.64
C LYS A 146 13.74 6.41 -15.88
N SER A 147 12.98 5.43 -16.39
CA SER A 147 11.80 4.89 -15.71
C SER A 147 12.17 4.32 -14.33
N ARG A 148 13.21 3.50 -14.23
CA ARG A 148 13.70 2.97 -12.95
C ARG A 148 14.10 4.07 -11.98
N GLN A 149 14.80 5.10 -12.47
CA GLN A 149 15.21 6.25 -11.66
C GLN A 149 14.00 7.03 -11.12
N ILE A 150 12.99 7.31 -11.94
CA ILE A 150 11.74 7.97 -11.54
C ILE A 150 11.03 7.17 -10.45
N ILE A 151 10.85 5.86 -10.68
CA ILE A 151 10.18 4.98 -9.69
C ILE A 151 10.97 4.92 -8.39
N HIS A 152 12.29 4.81 -8.45
CA HIS A 152 13.15 4.78 -7.26
C HIS A 152 13.09 6.09 -6.47
N SER A 153 13.20 7.23 -7.15
CA SER A 153 13.11 8.54 -6.52
C SER A 153 11.75 8.74 -5.84
N PHE A 154 10.65 8.38 -6.52
CA PHE A 154 9.31 8.46 -5.94
C PHE A 154 9.16 7.52 -4.72
N ALA A 155 9.69 6.30 -4.81
CA ALA A 155 9.68 5.34 -3.70
C ALA A 155 10.39 5.88 -2.45
N LEU A 156 11.53 6.57 -2.61
CA LEU A 156 12.23 7.23 -1.50
C LEU A 156 11.37 8.32 -0.86
N LYS A 157 10.68 9.12 -1.68
CA LYS A 157 9.80 10.19 -1.18
C LYS A 157 8.57 9.64 -0.45
N LEU A 158 7.97 8.56 -0.95
CA LEU A 158 6.88 7.87 -0.25
C LEU A 158 7.34 7.32 1.12
N LYS A 159 8.53 6.73 1.17
CA LYS A 159 9.12 6.25 2.43
C LYS A 159 9.37 7.41 3.39
N GLU A 160 9.95 8.52 2.91
CA GLU A 160 10.21 9.73 3.69
C GLU A 160 8.91 10.30 4.28
N LEU A 161 7.85 10.47 3.47
CA LEU A 161 6.52 10.91 3.91
C LEU A 161 5.94 10.00 5.00
N LEU A 162 6.05 8.68 4.83
CA LEU A 162 5.50 7.74 5.79
C LEU A 162 6.23 7.78 7.14
N ILE A 163 7.56 7.98 7.13
CA ILE A 163 8.40 7.99 8.34
C ILE A 163 8.37 9.37 9.02
N ARG A 164 8.58 10.46 8.25
CA ARG A 164 8.76 11.81 8.77
C ARG A 164 7.52 12.67 8.73
N LYS A 165 6.48 12.24 8.00
CA LYS A 165 5.27 12.98 7.64
C LYS A 165 5.51 14.22 6.77
N GLU A 166 6.71 14.44 6.31
CA GLU A 166 7.08 15.55 5.43
C GLU A 166 8.13 15.13 4.42
N THR A 167 8.10 15.76 3.24
CA THR A 167 9.14 15.64 2.22
C THR A 167 9.16 16.86 1.32
N GLU A 168 10.30 17.15 0.71
CA GLU A 168 10.42 18.14 -0.35
C GLU A 168 10.51 17.44 -1.72
N ILE A 169 9.75 17.93 -2.67
CA ILE A 169 9.72 17.45 -4.05
C ILE A 169 10.21 18.55 -4.98
N THR A 170 11.16 18.22 -5.83
CA THR A 170 11.56 19.09 -6.94
C THR A 170 10.69 18.75 -8.15
N PHE A 171 9.99 19.72 -8.72
CA PHE A 171 9.15 19.51 -9.88
C PHE A 171 10.00 19.30 -11.13
N TYR A 172 9.54 18.38 -11.97
CA TYR A 172 10.29 17.92 -13.13
C TYR A 172 10.50 19.02 -14.19
N GLU A 173 9.54 19.94 -14.36
CA GLU A 173 9.59 20.96 -15.42
C GLU A 173 10.01 22.35 -14.93
N ALA A 174 9.83 22.63 -13.65
CA ALA A 174 9.96 24.00 -13.13
C ALA A 174 11.18 24.24 -12.25
N GLU A 175 11.98 23.19 -11.94
CA GLU A 175 13.08 23.23 -10.96
C GLU A 175 12.71 23.85 -9.59
N THR A 176 11.41 24.05 -9.35
CA THR A 176 10.88 24.57 -8.10
C THR A 176 10.74 23.45 -7.09
N ARG A 177 10.86 23.79 -5.80
CA ARG A 177 10.67 22.84 -4.69
C ARG A 177 9.38 23.18 -3.95
N GLU A 178 8.62 22.16 -3.59
CA GLU A 178 7.44 22.29 -2.75
C GLU A 178 7.52 21.26 -1.62
N ALA A 179 7.16 21.69 -0.40
CA ALA A 179 7.07 20.83 0.76
C ALA A 179 5.68 20.18 0.81
N PHE A 180 5.65 18.87 1.05
CA PHE A 180 4.43 18.09 1.20
C PHE A 180 4.40 17.47 2.60
N GLN A 181 3.23 17.49 3.22
CA GLN A 181 3.05 16.97 4.59
C GLN A 181 1.89 16.00 4.66
N PHE A 182 2.09 14.90 5.38
CA PHE A 182 1.04 13.97 5.77
C PHE A 182 0.38 14.40 7.09
N THR A 183 -0.93 14.43 7.11
CA THR A 183 -1.69 14.32 8.34
C THR A 183 -1.57 12.91 8.93
N ASP A 184 -1.99 12.71 10.17
CA ASP A 184 -2.07 11.36 10.75
C ASP A 184 -3.01 10.46 9.95
N GLN A 185 -4.11 11.02 9.45
CA GLN A 185 -5.05 10.31 8.59
C GLN A 185 -4.41 9.90 7.25
N ASP A 186 -3.66 10.80 6.60
CA ASP A 186 -2.96 10.47 5.35
C ASP A 186 -1.98 9.32 5.54
N LYS A 187 -1.25 9.30 6.68
CA LYS A 187 -0.34 8.22 7.03
C LYS A 187 -1.06 6.87 7.10
N ILE A 188 -2.16 6.78 7.86
CA ILE A 188 -2.92 5.53 7.99
C ILE A 188 -3.60 5.17 6.68
N TYR A 189 -4.17 6.13 5.96
CA TYR A 189 -4.76 5.89 4.64
C TYR A 189 -3.72 5.41 3.61
N PHE A 190 -2.50 5.94 3.67
CA PHE A 190 -1.44 5.45 2.78
C PHE A 190 -1.09 3.99 3.06
N ILE A 191 -1.01 3.59 4.33
CA ILE A 191 -0.79 2.19 4.69
C ILE A 191 -1.95 1.33 4.20
N LEU A 192 -3.18 1.68 4.57
CA LEU A 192 -4.36 0.87 4.29
C LEU A 192 -4.70 0.82 2.79
N PHE A 193 -4.79 1.98 2.13
CA PHE A 193 -5.19 2.06 0.72
C PHE A 193 -4.02 1.94 -0.25
N GLY A 194 -2.89 2.56 0.08
CA GLY A 194 -1.74 2.62 -0.82
C GLY A 194 -0.90 1.35 -0.81
N ILE A 195 -0.74 0.70 0.33
CA ILE A 195 0.08 -0.51 0.48
C ILE A 195 -0.80 -1.77 0.52
N LEU A 196 -1.65 -1.89 1.54
CA LEU A 196 -2.34 -3.15 1.82
C LEU A 196 -3.48 -3.44 0.84
N TYR A 197 -4.39 -2.50 0.64
CA TYR A 197 -5.50 -2.69 -0.31
C TYR A 197 -5.01 -2.85 -1.75
N ALA A 198 -3.97 -2.11 -2.15
CA ALA A 198 -3.34 -2.29 -3.46
C ALA A 198 -2.71 -3.68 -3.61
N SER A 199 -2.02 -4.18 -2.57
CA SER A 199 -1.47 -5.54 -2.57
C SER A 199 -2.58 -6.59 -2.67
N ARG A 200 -3.65 -6.46 -1.89
CA ARG A 200 -4.83 -7.34 -1.94
C ARG A 200 -5.45 -7.36 -3.34
N CYS A 201 -5.70 -6.20 -3.95
CA CYS A 201 -6.27 -6.16 -5.30
C CYS A 201 -5.39 -6.89 -6.32
N ASN A 202 -4.07 -6.76 -6.19
CA ASN A 202 -3.12 -7.46 -7.06
C ASN A 202 -3.11 -8.96 -6.84
N ASN A 203 -3.27 -9.42 -5.60
CA ASN A 203 -3.40 -10.82 -5.27
C ASN A 203 -4.65 -11.43 -5.93
N PHE A 204 -5.80 -10.79 -5.79
CA PHE A 204 -7.05 -11.25 -6.40
C PHE A 204 -7.01 -11.29 -7.93
N HIS A 205 -6.26 -10.40 -8.57
CA HIS A 205 -6.08 -10.42 -10.02
C HIS A 205 -4.95 -11.35 -10.51
N GLY A 206 -4.36 -12.15 -9.61
CA GLY A 206 -3.30 -13.12 -9.93
C GLY A 206 -1.94 -12.51 -10.26
N ASN A 207 -1.79 -11.19 -10.18
CA ASN A 207 -0.54 -10.50 -10.55
C ASN A 207 0.61 -10.85 -9.60
N VAL A 208 0.32 -11.06 -8.32
CA VAL A 208 1.32 -11.41 -7.32
C VAL A 208 1.79 -12.85 -7.52
N ALA A 209 0.86 -13.80 -7.70
CA ALA A 209 1.20 -15.18 -7.99
C ALA A 209 2.06 -15.31 -9.27
N ALA A 210 1.71 -14.56 -10.32
CA ALA A 210 2.52 -14.51 -11.54
C ALA A 210 3.93 -13.95 -11.29
N ARG A 211 4.09 -12.95 -10.42
CA ARG A 211 5.40 -12.40 -10.04
C ARG A 211 6.23 -13.39 -9.23
N MET A 212 5.63 -14.05 -8.26
CA MET A 212 6.31 -15.01 -7.40
C MET A 212 6.74 -16.28 -8.16
N ASN A 213 5.98 -16.67 -9.17
CA ASN A 213 6.30 -17.80 -10.06
C ASN A 213 7.10 -17.38 -11.31
N SER A 214 7.48 -16.11 -11.42
CA SER A 214 8.31 -15.63 -12.51
C SER A 214 9.75 -16.14 -12.37
N ILE A 215 10.40 -16.42 -13.51
CA ILE A 215 11.85 -16.71 -13.57
C ILE A 215 12.71 -15.57 -12.99
N ASN A 216 12.16 -14.38 -12.90
CA ASN A 216 12.81 -13.21 -12.30
C ASN A 216 12.46 -13.01 -10.81
N ALA A 217 11.72 -13.95 -10.20
CA ALA A 217 11.44 -13.90 -8.78
C ALA A 217 12.73 -14.17 -8.00
N ASP A 218 13.05 -13.28 -7.08
CA ASP A 218 14.21 -13.36 -6.21
C ASP A 218 13.78 -13.43 -4.74
N LYS A 219 14.72 -13.75 -3.85
CA LYS A 219 14.50 -13.79 -2.40
C LYS A 219 13.91 -12.46 -1.89
N GLU A 220 14.35 -11.35 -2.44
CA GLU A 220 13.88 -10.02 -2.08
C GLU A 220 12.40 -9.78 -2.45
N THR A 221 11.93 -10.42 -3.53
CA THR A 221 10.53 -10.38 -3.92
C THR A 221 9.64 -11.10 -2.89
N PHE A 222 10.05 -12.28 -2.44
CA PHE A 222 9.35 -13.02 -1.39
C PHE A 222 9.38 -12.26 -0.06
N LYS A 223 10.55 -11.75 0.32
CA LYS A 223 10.70 -10.94 1.53
C LYS A 223 9.78 -9.72 1.51
N MET A 224 9.68 -9.01 0.39
CA MET A 224 8.80 -7.86 0.24
C MET A 224 7.33 -8.21 0.56
N TYR A 225 6.83 -9.33 0.06
CA TYR A 225 5.44 -9.76 0.37
C TYR A 225 5.29 -10.21 1.82
N THR A 226 6.31 -10.80 2.41
CA THR A 226 6.35 -11.10 3.85
C THR A 226 6.29 -9.81 4.67
N ASP A 227 7.04 -8.78 4.30
CA ASP A 227 7.03 -7.49 4.99
C ASP A 227 5.66 -6.79 4.88
N ILE A 228 5.00 -6.88 3.72
CA ILE A 228 3.62 -6.40 3.53
C ILE A 228 2.65 -7.16 4.42
N PHE A 229 2.75 -8.49 4.47
CA PHE A 229 1.94 -9.32 5.36
C PHE A 229 2.14 -8.94 6.83
N LEU A 230 3.38 -8.73 7.28
CA LEU A 230 3.68 -8.34 8.66
C LEU A 230 3.08 -6.99 9.04
N LEU A 231 3.11 -6.02 8.11
CA LEU A 231 2.44 -4.75 8.30
C LEU A 231 0.93 -4.92 8.42
N GLU A 232 0.34 -5.74 7.57
CA GLU A 232 -1.10 -6.06 7.56
C GLU A 232 -1.52 -6.77 8.86
N TYR A 233 -0.73 -7.75 9.31
CA TYR A 233 -0.93 -8.43 10.58
C TYR A 233 -0.89 -7.45 11.78
N THR A 234 0.03 -6.48 11.74
CA THR A 234 0.12 -5.45 12.78
C THR A 234 -1.13 -4.56 12.81
N ILE A 235 -1.63 -4.15 11.65
CA ILE A 235 -2.89 -3.39 11.53
C ILE A 235 -4.06 -4.20 12.09
N LEU A 236 -4.16 -5.47 11.70
CA LEU A 236 -5.21 -6.36 12.23
C LEU A 236 -5.13 -6.48 13.76
N ALA A 237 -3.93 -6.69 14.30
CA ALA A 237 -3.73 -6.82 15.75
C ALA A 237 -4.12 -5.54 16.50
N MET A 238 -3.78 -4.37 15.97
CA MET A 238 -4.21 -3.08 16.55
C MET A 238 -5.72 -2.92 16.52
N HIS A 239 -6.38 -3.27 15.41
CA HIS A 239 -7.82 -3.18 15.30
C HIS A 239 -8.54 -4.18 16.21
N MET A 240 -8.06 -5.45 16.28
CA MET A 240 -8.59 -6.45 17.24
C MET A 240 -8.41 -6.01 18.70
N ASN A 241 -7.30 -5.33 19.02
CA ASN A 241 -7.09 -4.75 20.34
C ASN A 241 -8.07 -3.61 20.61
N TYR A 242 -8.33 -2.76 19.64
CA TYR A 242 -9.35 -1.71 19.72
C TYR A 242 -10.74 -2.29 20.04
N LEU A 243 -11.10 -3.39 19.38
CA LEU A 243 -12.37 -4.10 19.59
C LEU A 243 -12.41 -4.94 20.90
N GLY A 244 -11.35 -4.91 21.72
CA GLY A 244 -11.26 -5.69 22.95
C GLY A 244 -11.07 -7.19 22.74
N GLN A 245 -10.78 -7.64 21.52
CA GLN A 245 -10.56 -9.05 21.16
C GLN A 245 -9.11 -9.49 21.35
N LEU A 246 -8.18 -8.56 21.51
CA LEU A 246 -6.76 -8.81 21.75
C LEU A 246 -6.30 -8.00 22.96
N SER A 247 -5.62 -8.62 23.92
CA SER A 247 -5.11 -7.92 25.10
C SER A 247 -3.91 -7.04 24.79
N ASP A 248 -3.67 -6.04 25.63
CA ASP A 248 -2.50 -5.16 25.53
C ASP A 248 -1.19 -5.92 25.66
N GLU A 249 -1.17 -6.97 26.50
CA GLU A 249 0.01 -7.82 26.67
C GLU A 249 0.41 -8.52 25.36
N VAL A 250 -0.56 -9.03 24.61
CA VAL A 250 -0.29 -9.66 23.29
C VAL A 250 0.17 -8.63 22.29
N LEU A 251 -0.42 -7.45 22.28
CA LEU A 251 -0.01 -6.36 21.39
C LEU A 251 1.44 -5.92 21.66
N GLU A 252 1.86 -5.82 22.93
CA GLU A 252 3.24 -5.54 23.31
C GLU A 252 4.22 -6.66 22.92
N LYS A 253 3.77 -7.92 22.94
CA LYS A 253 4.57 -9.05 22.42
C LYS A 253 4.78 -8.93 20.91
N ILE A 254 3.74 -8.56 20.15
CA ILE A 254 3.86 -8.29 18.70
C ILE A 254 4.87 -7.19 18.44
N LYS A 255 4.81 -6.09 19.18
CA LYS A 255 5.77 -5.00 19.11
C LYS A 255 7.21 -5.46 19.36
N LYS A 256 7.45 -6.23 20.41
CA LYS A 256 8.78 -6.77 20.73
C LYS A 256 9.30 -7.71 19.64
N ASN A 257 8.42 -8.54 19.09
CA ASN A 257 8.78 -9.49 18.04
C ASN A 257 9.09 -8.81 16.70
N SER A 258 8.70 -7.53 16.52
CA SER A 258 9.04 -6.78 15.30
C SER A 258 10.54 -6.72 15.03
N ASP A 259 11.38 -6.75 16.06
CA ASP A 259 12.83 -6.77 15.93
C ASP A 259 13.36 -8.08 15.36
N LEU A 260 12.66 -9.18 15.62
CA LEU A 260 13.00 -10.51 15.10
C LEU A 260 12.45 -10.76 13.68
N MET A 261 11.38 -10.06 13.30
CA MET A 261 10.68 -10.28 12.03
C MET A 261 11.40 -9.66 10.82
N PHE A 262 12.27 -8.67 11.04
CA PHE A 262 12.97 -7.94 9.98
C PHE A 262 14.48 -8.26 9.92
N LEU A 263 14.93 -9.30 10.63
CA LEU A 263 16.27 -9.85 10.51
C LEU A 263 16.34 -10.83 9.33
#